data_4156b698db1c695f11a33eee8befc318
#
_entry.id   4156b698db1c695f11a33eee8befc318
#
_cell.length_a   1.000
_cell.length_b   1.000
_cell.length_c   1.000
_cell.angle_alpha   90.00
_cell.angle_beta   90.00
_cell.angle_gamma   90.00
#
_symmetry.space_group_name_H-M   'P 1'
#
loop_
_entity.id
_entity.type
_entity.pdbx_description
1 polymer ?
#
loop_
_entity_poly.entity_id
_entity_poly.type
_entity_poly.pdbx_seq_one_letter_code
_entity_poly.pdbx_strand_id
1 'polypeptide(L)'
;MTNDCFIGPDGQCVSNLVVTEFQILDWIAGFHNSFLDAVLPVISTFGDKGIGWIILSIILLCIPKYRKAGLAMALALIFCLLIGNITLKPLIARPRPYSYFPEMQLLIPPLSDYSFPSGHTFASFASATALFLHHRKEGTAAYLLAAVIAFSRMYLYVHFPTDILAGIILGIASGFTAFKLISWYHSRYQPHWLNRR
;
A
#
# COMPACT_ATOMS: atom_id res chain seq x y z
N MET A 1 -35.08 -21.31 -1.91
CA MET A 1 -33.97 -20.37 -1.91
C MET A 1 -32.72 -21.20 -2.23
N THR A 2 -32.32 -21.25 -3.48
CA THR A 2 -31.10 -21.93 -3.90
C THR A 2 -29.94 -21.14 -3.31
N ASN A 3 -29.17 -21.79 -2.40
CA ASN A 3 -27.91 -21.27 -1.95
C ASN A 3 -26.92 -21.40 -3.13
N ASP A 4 -27.03 -20.49 -4.10
CA ASP A 4 -26.05 -20.37 -5.17
C ASP A 4 -24.77 -19.84 -4.54
N CYS A 5 -23.93 -20.78 -4.09
CA CYS A 5 -22.64 -20.49 -3.55
C CYS A 5 -21.69 -20.11 -4.69
N PHE A 6 -21.11 -18.92 -4.65
CA PHE A 6 -20.02 -18.53 -5.55
C PHE A 6 -18.77 -19.37 -5.20
N ILE A 7 -18.24 -20.11 -6.16
CA ILE A 7 -17.10 -21.01 -5.96
C ILE A 7 -15.81 -20.27 -6.32
N GLY A 8 -14.87 -20.26 -5.39
CA GLY A 8 -13.56 -19.65 -5.57
C GLY A 8 -12.59 -20.50 -6.41
N PRO A 9 -11.39 -19.98 -6.75
CA PRO A 9 -10.37 -20.68 -7.53
C PRO A 9 -9.88 -21.98 -6.87
N ASP A 10 -10.05 -22.12 -5.58
CA ASP A 10 -9.73 -23.30 -4.76
C ASP A 10 -10.86 -24.34 -4.73
N GLY A 11 -11.96 -24.09 -5.44
CA GLY A 11 -13.13 -24.95 -5.46
C GLY A 11 -14.01 -24.88 -4.21
N GLN A 12 -13.73 -23.93 -3.29
CA GLN A 12 -14.50 -23.73 -2.07
C GLN A 12 -15.56 -22.61 -2.24
N CYS A 13 -16.59 -22.69 -1.40
CA CYS A 13 -17.61 -21.66 -1.32
C CYS A 13 -17.03 -20.38 -0.70
N VAL A 14 -17.10 -19.25 -1.40
CA VAL A 14 -16.64 -17.96 -0.87
C VAL A 14 -17.61 -17.43 0.18
N SER A 15 -17.05 -16.75 1.18
CA SER A 15 -17.85 -16.13 2.25
C SER A 15 -18.67 -14.93 1.74
N ASN A 16 -19.75 -14.60 2.44
CA ASN A 16 -20.57 -13.41 2.16
C ASN A 16 -19.72 -12.11 2.15
N LEU A 17 -18.65 -12.06 2.94
CA LEU A 17 -17.73 -10.92 2.93
C LEU A 17 -17.09 -10.76 1.55
N VAL A 18 -16.58 -11.83 0.96
CA VAL A 18 -15.94 -11.79 -0.38
C VAL A 18 -16.94 -11.39 -1.45
N VAL A 19 -18.18 -11.86 -1.36
CA VAL A 19 -19.26 -11.43 -2.26
C VAL A 19 -19.49 -9.93 -2.17
N THR A 20 -19.57 -9.37 -0.95
CA THR A 20 -19.72 -7.93 -0.74
C THR A 20 -18.50 -7.15 -1.30
N GLU A 21 -17.30 -7.67 -1.14
CA GLU A 21 -16.09 -7.06 -1.69
C GLU A 21 -16.12 -7.02 -3.23
N PHE A 22 -16.61 -8.07 -3.89
CA PHE A 22 -16.82 -8.05 -5.33
C PHE A 22 -17.84 -7.00 -5.75
N GLN A 23 -18.95 -6.84 -5.05
CA GLN A 23 -19.93 -5.78 -5.33
C GLN A 23 -19.30 -4.37 -5.27
N ILE A 24 -18.39 -4.15 -4.31
CA ILE A 24 -17.64 -2.88 -4.22
C ILE A 24 -16.68 -2.73 -5.42
N LEU A 25 -15.95 -3.79 -5.79
CA LEU A 25 -15.03 -3.76 -6.93
C LEU A 25 -15.78 -3.53 -8.25
N ASP A 26 -16.93 -4.19 -8.44
CA ASP A 26 -17.78 -4.02 -9.63
C ASP A 26 -18.35 -2.60 -9.71
N TRP A 27 -18.76 -2.03 -8.58
CA TRP A 27 -19.17 -0.63 -8.52
C TRP A 27 -18.03 0.31 -8.92
N ILE A 28 -16.80 0.07 -8.44
CA ILE A 28 -15.62 0.83 -8.83
C ILE A 28 -15.31 0.62 -10.33
N ALA A 29 -15.46 -0.59 -10.85
CA ALA A 29 -15.28 -0.89 -12.27
C ALA A 29 -16.25 -0.10 -13.15
N GLY A 30 -17.41 0.28 -12.65
CA GLY A 30 -18.34 1.18 -13.34
C GLY A 30 -17.78 2.58 -13.66
N PHE A 31 -16.66 2.99 -13.04
CA PHE A 31 -15.98 4.26 -13.34
C PHE A 31 -14.93 4.15 -14.46
N HIS A 32 -14.75 2.96 -15.07
CA HIS A 32 -13.77 2.79 -16.16
C HIS A 32 -14.05 3.78 -17.30
N ASN A 33 -13.02 4.48 -17.73
CA ASN A 33 -13.02 5.38 -18.86
C ASN A 33 -11.58 5.58 -19.37
N SER A 34 -11.42 6.00 -20.63
CA SER A 34 -10.12 6.12 -21.28
C SER A 34 -9.10 6.96 -20.51
N PHE A 35 -9.55 7.99 -19.77
CA PHE A 35 -8.64 8.84 -18.99
C PHE A 35 -8.12 8.11 -17.75
N LEU A 36 -9.01 7.54 -16.93
CA LEU A 36 -8.63 6.82 -15.72
C LEU A 36 -7.85 5.54 -16.03
N ASP A 37 -8.24 4.83 -17.13
CA ASP A 37 -7.55 3.62 -17.59
C ASP A 37 -6.11 3.90 -18.04
N ALA A 38 -5.82 5.12 -18.51
CA ALA A 38 -4.46 5.54 -18.86
C ALA A 38 -3.67 6.05 -17.63
N VAL A 39 -4.31 6.79 -16.73
CA VAL A 39 -3.63 7.54 -15.64
C VAL A 39 -3.40 6.66 -14.40
N LEU A 40 -4.38 5.88 -13.97
CA LEU A 40 -4.28 5.13 -12.71
C LEU A 40 -3.22 4.02 -12.74
N PRO A 41 -3.02 3.26 -13.84
CA PRO A 41 -1.89 2.34 -13.93
C PRO A 41 -0.55 3.05 -13.76
N VAL A 42 -0.36 4.21 -14.42
CA VAL A 42 0.89 5.00 -14.32
C VAL A 42 1.13 5.48 -12.88
N ILE A 43 0.11 6.04 -12.22
CA ILE A 43 0.25 6.46 -10.80
C ILE A 43 0.56 5.24 -9.92
N SER A 44 -0.06 4.09 -10.21
CA SER A 44 0.17 2.86 -9.45
C SER A 44 1.62 2.37 -9.53
N THR A 45 2.32 2.57 -10.68
CA THR A 45 3.73 2.16 -10.81
C THR A 45 4.66 2.84 -9.81
N PHE A 46 4.30 4.04 -9.31
CA PHE A 46 5.07 4.68 -8.24
C PHE A 46 5.12 3.83 -6.97
N GLY A 47 4.07 3.05 -6.71
CA GLY A 47 3.99 2.11 -5.59
C GLY A 47 4.61 0.74 -5.86
N ASP A 48 5.03 0.43 -7.09
CA ASP A 48 5.57 -0.88 -7.47
C ASP A 48 6.81 -1.22 -6.64
N LYS A 49 6.72 -2.33 -5.89
CA LYS A 49 7.77 -2.76 -4.94
C LYS A 49 8.21 -1.66 -3.96
N GLY A 50 7.43 -0.58 -3.82
CA GLY A 50 7.77 0.58 -3.00
C GLY A 50 8.89 1.47 -3.58
N ILE A 51 9.28 1.28 -4.85
CA ILE A 51 10.46 1.93 -5.45
C ILE A 51 10.34 3.46 -5.40
N GLY A 52 9.19 4.04 -5.74
CA GLY A 52 8.99 5.49 -5.67
C GLY A 52 9.21 6.04 -4.25
N TRP A 53 8.72 5.34 -3.24
CA TRP A 53 8.90 5.71 -1.84
C TRP A 53 10.33 5.50 -1.35
N ILE A 54 11.03 4.47 -1.82
CA ILE A 54 12.45 4.24 -1.53
C ILE A 54 13.29 5.38 -2.11
N ILE A 55 13.07 5.74 -3.38
CA ILE A 55 13.78 6.86 -4.02
C ILE A 55 13.50 8.17 -3.28
N LEU A 56 12.25 8.45 -2.94
CA LEU A 56 11.90 9.64 -2.17
C LEU A 56 12.59 9.64 -0.80
N SER A 57 12.62 8.52 -0.10
CA SER A 57 13.31 8.38 1.18
C SER A 57 14.81 8.70 1.05
N ILE A 58 15.48 8.19 0.01
CA ILE A 58 16.90 8.46 -0.28
C ILE A 58 17.12 9.94 -0.58
N ILE A 59 16.28 10.57 -1.41
CA ILE A 59 16.35 12.01 -1.70
C ILE A 59 16.23 12.83 -0.41
N LEU A 60 15.28 12.49 0.45
CA LEU A 60 15.08 13.20 1.73
C LEU A 60 16.26 13.02 2.68
N LEU A 61 16.95 11.87 2.65
CA LEU A 61 18.19 11.65 3.40
C LEU A 61 19.33 12.58 2.96
N CYS A 62 19.40 12.92 1.68
CA CYS A 62 20.42 13.82 1.14
C CYS A 62 20.17 15.29 1.54
N ILE A 63 18.92 15.65 1.89
CA ILE A 63 18.56 17.02 2.25
C ILE A 63 18.57 17.19 3.78
N PRO A 64 19.48 17.98 4.37
CA PRO A 64 19.66 18.08 5.82
C PRO A 64 18.36 18.28 6.61
N LYS A 65 17.49 19.17 6.14
CA LYS A 65 16.18 19.48 6.76
C LYS A 65 15.27 18.24 6.87
N TYR A 66 15.34 17.31 5.92
CA TYR A 66 14.40 16.19 5.79
C TYR A 66 14.99 14.84 6.22
N ARG A 67 16.26 14.77 6.66
CA ARG A 67 16.96 13.52 7.00
C ARG A 67 16.20 12.63 7.99
N LYS A 68 15.61 13.21 9.03
CA LYS A 68 14.83 12.46 10.03
C LYS A 68 13.60 11.80 9.39
N ALA A 69 12.91 12.53 8.52
CA ALA A 69 11.78 12.00 7.77
C ALA A 69 12.23 10.87 6.82
N GLY A 70 13.33 11.07 6.07
CA GLY A 70 13.89 10.05 5.19
C GLY A 70 14.24 8.75 5.94
N LEU A 71 14.89 8.86 7.11
CA LEU A 71 15.19 7.68 7.96
C LEU A 71 13.92 6.98 8.45
N ALA A 72 12.94 7.76 8.92
CA ALA A 72 11.68 7.19 9.39
C ALA A 72 10.93 6.49 8.23
N MET A 73 10.95 7.06 7.02
CA MET A 73 10.38 6.42 5.83
C MET A 73 11.11 5.12 5.48
N ALA A 74 12.45 5.12 5.47
CA ALA A 74 13.23 3.92 5.21
C ALA A 74 12.91 2.79 6.20
N LEU A 75 12.85 3.12 7.49
CA LEU A 75 12.51 2.17 8.55
C LEU A 75 11.06 1.64 8.40
N ALA A 76 10.11 2.53 8.06
CA ALA A 76 8.72 2.14 7.83
C ALA A 76 8.57 1.21 6.62
N LEU A 77 9.36 1.41 5.55
CA LEU A 77 9.41 0.52 4.39
C LEU A 77 10.03 -0.85 4.72
N ILE A 78 11.02 -0.89 5.62
CA ILE A 78 11.54 -2.16 6.16
C ILE A 78 10.45 -2.91 6.92
N PHE A 79 9.64 -2.24 7.75
CA PHE A 79 8.49 -2.88 8.40
C PHE A 79 7.47 -3.39 7.38
N CYS A 80 7.20 -2.61 6.31
CA CYS A 80 6.32 -3.06 5.23
C CYS A 80 6.84 -4.35 4.58
N LEU A 81 8.14 -4.42 4.29
CA LEU A 81 8.77 -5.62 3.72
C LEU A 81 8.66 -6.83 4.67
N LEU A 82 9.05 -6.67 5.92
CA LEU A 82 9.10 -7.76 6.90
C LEU A 82 7.70 -8.24 7.27
N ILE A 83 6.81 -7.33 7.67
CA ILE A 83 5.47 -7.68 8.14
C ILE A 83 4.55 -8.05 6.96
N GLY A 84 4.50 -7.21 5.93
CA GLY A 84 3.58 -7.39 4.81
C GLY A 84 4.03 -8.50 3.88
N ASN A 85 5.19 -8.32 3.24
CA ASN A 85 5.59 -9.19 2.12
C ASN A 85 6.18 -10.53 2.58
N ILE A 86 7.01 -10.53 3.63
CA ILE A 86 7.70 -11.75 4.08
C ILE A 86 6.81 -12.57 5.02
N THR A 87 6.00 -11.92 5.88
CA THR A 87 5.21 -12.64 6.89
C THR A 87 3.76 -12.82 6.47
N LEU A 88 2.99 -11.73 6.32
CA LEU A 88 1.53 -11.82 6.15
C LEU A 88 1.10 -12.39 4.81
N LYS A 89 1.77 -12.02 3.70
CA LYS A 89 1.40 -12.55 2.38
C LYS A 89 1.47 -14.07 2.30
N PRO A 90 2.59 -14.74 2.63
CA PRO A 90 2.65 -16.19 2.56
C PRO A 90 1.81 -16.88 3.65
N LEU A 91 1.62 -16.24 4.82
CA LEU A 91 0.83 -16.81 5.91
C LEU A 91 -0.67 -16.87 5.58
N ILE A 92 -1.21 -15.80 4.97
CA ILE A 92 -2.64 -15.71 4.65
C ILE A 92 -2.93 -16.28 3.26
N ALA A 93 -1.98 -16.18 2.33
CA ALA A 93 -2.03 -16.74 0.98
C ALA A 93 -3.33 -16.45 0.21
N ARG A 94 -3.92 -15.24 0.42
CA ARG A 94 -5.20 -14.86 -0.18
C ARG A 94 -5.10 -14.75 -1.69
N PRO A 95 -5.96 -15.44 -2.48
CA PRO A 95 -6.04 -15.24 -3.92
C PRO A 95 -6.43 -13.78 -4.25
N ARG A 96 -6.05 -13.32 -5.44
CA ARG A 96 -6.41 -11.97 -5.91
C ARG A 96 -7.80 -11.95 -6.53
N PRO A 97 -8.52 -10.79 -6.54
CA PRO A 97 -9.87 -10.70 -7.11
C PRO A 97 -9.95 -11.25 -8.54
N TYR A 98 -9.03 -10.88 -9.41
CA TYR A 98 -9.04 -11.33 -10.81
C TYR A 98 -8.86 -12.85 -10.97
N SER A 99 -8.26 -13.56 -10.01
CA SER A 99 -8.07 -15.02 -10.11
C SER A 99 -9.40 -15.81 -10.00
N TYR A 100 -10.46 -15.14 -9.59
CA TYR A 100 -11.82 -15.70 -9.60
C TYR A 100 -12.50 -15.61 -10.98
N PHE A 101 -11.93 -14.84 -11.91
CA PHE A 101 -12.45 -14.59 -13.24
C PHE A 101 -11.35 -14.75 -14.29
N PRO A 102 -11.02 -15.99 -14.72
CA PRO A 102 -9.89 -16.27 -15.62
C PRO A 102 -9.94 -15.51 -16.97
N GLU A 103 -11.15 -15.18 -17.43
CA GLU A 103 -11.37 -14.45 -18.71
C GLU A 103 -11.27 -12.92 -18.56
N MET A 104 -11.03 -12.41 -17.34
CA MET A 104 -10.97 -10.96 -17.11
C MET A 104 -9.73 -10.35 -17.76
N GLN A 105 -9.95 -9.33 -18.59
CA GLN A 105 -8.86 -8.54 -19.17
C GLN A 105 -8.42 -7.46 -18.19
N LEU A 106 -7.18 -7.56 -17.70
CA LEU A 106 -6.61 -6.60 -16.78
C LEU A 106 -5.92 -5.44 -17.52
N LEU A 107 -5.97 -4.24 -16.93
CA LEU A 107 -5.22 -3.06 -17.43
C LEU A 107 -3.72 -3.14 -17.14
N ILE A 108 -3.28 -4.06 -16.27
CA ILE A 108 -1.87 -4.32 -15.96
C ILE A 108 -1.58 -5.82 -15.98
N PRO A 109 -0.32 -6.23 -16.15
CA PRO A 109 0.03 -7.66 -16.08
C PRO A 109 -0.38 -8.29 -14.74
N PRO A 110 -0.81 -9.56 -14.75
CA PRO A 110 -1.11 -10.30 -13.53
C PRO A 110 0.07 -10.31 -12.57
N LEU A 111 -0.22 -10.18 -11.29
CA LEU A 111 0.79 -10.17 -10.23
C LEU A 111 1.00 -11.59 -9.70
N SER A 112 2.25 -11.96 -9.42
CA SER A 112 2.63 -13.32 -9.02
C SER A 112 2.53 -13.58 -7.51
N ASP A 113 2.28 -12.55 -6.70
CA ASP A 113 2.19 -12.65 -5.25
C ASP A 113 0.74 -12.61 -4.74
N TYR A 114 0.55 -12.90 -3.45
CA TYR A 114 -0.75 -12.94 -2.80
C TYR A 114 -1.37 -11.55 -2.60
N SER A 115 -2.72 -11.53 -2.44
CA SER A 115 -3.49 -10.29 -2.36
C SER A 115 -3.32 -9.57 -1.02
N PHE A 116 -3.37 -10.28 0.11
CA PHE A 116 -3.41 -9.68 1.45
C PHE A 116 -2.04 -9.62 2.13
N PRO A 117 -1.69 -8.50 2.74
CA PRO A 117 -2.26 -7.17 2.58
C PRO A 117 -1.75 -6.48 1.29
N SER A 118 -2.40 -5.38 0.88
CA SER A 118 -1.92 -4.59 -0.26
C SER A 118 -0.58 -3.93 0.03
N GLY A 119 0.48 -4.41 -0.62
CA GLY A 119 1.84 -3.87 -0.44
C GLY A 119 1.99 -2.43 -0.90
N HIS A 120 1.33 -2.03 -2.00
CA HIS A 120 1.28 -0.65 -2.49
C HIS A 120 0.67 0.29 -1.45
N THR A 121 -0.49 -0.09 -0.90
CA THR A 121 -1.17 0.70 0.13
C THR A 121 -0.34 0.76 1.40
N PHE A 122 0.19 -0.37 1.84
CA PHE A 122 1.02 -0.43 3.05
C PHE A 122 2.24 0.49 2.94
N ALA A 123 3.04 0.35 1.89
CA ALA A 123 4.23 1.19 1.67
C ALA A 123 3.89 2.68 1.55
N SER A 124 2.80 3.01 0.85
CA SER A 124 2.37 4.39 0.66
C SER A 124 1.93 5.04 1.96
N PHE A 125 1.07 4.40 2.74
CA PHE A 125 0.61 4.95 4.02
C PHE A 125 1.71 4.96 5.09
N ALA A 126 2.63 3.98 5.08
CA ALA A 126 3.78 3.96 5.98
C ALA A 126 4.70 5.16 5.73
N SER A 127 5.04 5.41 4.46
CA SER A 127 5.87 6.53 4.04
C SER A 127 5.20 7.89 4.29
N ALA A 128 3.92 8.01 3.91
CA ALA A 128 3.14 9.22 4.13
C ALA A 128 3.03 9.57 5.63
N THR A 129 2.79 8.58 6.50
CA THR A 129 2.73 8.78 7.96
C THR A 129 4.06 9.25 8.52
N ALA A 130 5.15 8.57 8.16
CA ALA A 130 6.49 8.94 8.62
C ALA A 130 6.85 10.38 8.19
N LEU A 131 6.55 10.75 6.95
CA LEU A 131 6.76 12.11 6.44
C LEU A 131 5.86 13.13 7.14
N PHE A 132 4.57 12.84 7.30
CA PHE A 132 3.59 13.73 7.90
C PHE A 132 3.91 14.11 9.35
N LEU A 133 4.42 13.17 10.13
CA LEU A 133 4.77 13.40 11.54
C LEU A 133 6.01 14.30 11.69
N HIS A 134 6.86 14.37 10.67
CA HIS A 134 8.00 15.30 10.62
C HIS A 134 7.67 16.61 9.88
N HIS A 135 6.92 16.53 8.78
CA HIS A 135 6.64 17.63 7.86
C HIS A 135 5.19 17.57 7.38
N ARG A 136 4.31 18.35 8.04
CA ARG A 136 2.85 18.30 7.84
C ARG A 136 2.42 18.53 6.39
N LYS A 137 2.95 19.58 5.73
CA LYS A 137 2.54 19.95 4.37
C LYS A 137 2.91 18.88 3.34
N GLU A 138 4.16 18.47 3.35
CA GLU A 138 4.70 17.45 2.46
C GLU A 138 4.04 16.07 2.73
N GLY A 139 3.82 15.76 4.00
CA GLY A 139 3.13 14.54 4.40
C GLY A 139 1.66 14.51 4.01
N THR A 140 0.95 15.67 4.01
CA THR A 140 -0.43 15.73 3.48
C THR A 140 -0.45 15.42 1.99
N ALA A 141 0.48 15.97 1.20
CA ALA A 141 0.59 15.64 -0.23
C ALA A 141 0.90 14.14 -0.44
N ALA A 142 1.78 13.58 0.40
CA ALA A 142 2.06 12.14 0.38
C ALA A 142 0.84 11.28 0.71
N TYR A 143 -0.01 11.68 1.66
CA TYR A 143 -1.27 11.00 1.95
C TYR A 143 -2.27 11.05 0.81
N LEU A 144 -2.38 12.19 0.10
CA LEU A 144 -3.22 12.30 -1.09
C LEU A 144 -2.75 11.32 -2.18
N LEU A 145 -1.44 11.27 -2.43
CA LEU A 145 -0.88 10.30 -3.38
C LEU A 145 -1.11 8.86 -2.90
N ALA A 146 -0.92 8.57 -1.61
CA ALA A 146 -1.17 7.25 -1.03
C ALA A 146 -2.64 6.81 -1.20
N ALA A 147 -3.59 7.73 -1.02
CA ALA A 147 -5.01 7.47 -1.22
C ALA A 147 -5.32 7.16 -2.70
N VAL A 148 -4.74 7.91 -3.64
CA VAL A 148 -4.91 7.64 -5.08
C VAL A 148 -4.30 6.29 -5.46
N ILE A 149 -3.10 5.96 -4.94
CA ILE A 149 -2.48 4.64 -5.16
C ILE A 149 -3.36 3.53 -4.57
N ALA A 150 -3.88 3.68 -3.36
CA ALA A 150 -4.76 2.69 -2.73
C ALA A 150 -6.05 2.47 -3.55
N PHE A 151 -6.69 3.55 -4.01
CA PHE A 151 -7.85 3.49 -4.89
C PHE A 151 -7.53 2.78 -6.21
N SER A 152 -6.40 3.10 -6.83
CA SER A 152 -5.99 2.48 -8.10
C SER A 152 -5.90 0.96 -8.01
N ARG A 153 -5.55 0.40 -6.82
CA ARG A 153 -5.45 -1.07 -6.66
C ARG A 153 -6.80 -1.77 -6.71
N MET A 154 -7.86 -1.13 -6.23
CA MET A 154 -9.23 -1.62 -6.37
C MET A 154 -9.74 -1.40 -7.81
N TYR A 155 -9.48 -0.23 -8.38
CA TYR A 155 -9.83 0.10 -9.77
C TYR A 155 -9.21 -0.89 -10.78
N LEU A 156 -7.96 -1.30 -10.56
CA LEU A 156 -7.25 -2.29 -11.37
C LEU A 156 -7.67 -3.74 -11.07
N TYR A 157 -8.63 -3.96 -10.17
CA TYR A 157 -9.17 -5.26 -9.79
C TYR A 157 -8.13 -6.25 -9.23
N VAL A 158 -7.07 -5.73 -8.61
CA VAL A 158 -5.93 -6.54 -8.12
C VAL A 158 -5.89 -6.73 -6.60
N HIS A 159 -6.70 -5.97 -5.85
CA HIS A 159 -6.84 -6.08 -4.39
C HIS A 159 -8.28 -5.90 -3.95
N PHE A 160 -8.67 -6.63 -2.92
CA PHE A 160 -9.94 -6.45 -2.25
C PHE A 160 -9.95 -5.21 -1.34
N PRO A 161 -11.13 -4.63 -1.04
CA PRO A 161 -11.25 -3.52 -0.08
C PRO A 161 -10.60 -3.79 1.29
N THR A 162 -10.73 -5.02 1.81
CA THR A 162 -10.09 -5.38 3.10
C THR A 162 -8.58 -5.47 3.01
N ASP A 163 -7.98 -5.82 1.84
CA ASP A 163 -6.54 -5.77 1.63
C ASP A 163 -6.01 -4.34 1.72
N ILE A 164 -6.80 -3.40 1.17
CA ILE A 164 -6.51 -1.96 1.22
C ILE A 164 -6.63 -1.46 2.65
N LEU A 165 -7.72 -1.77 3.35
CA LEU A 165 -7.94 -1.36 4.74
C LEU A 165 -6.81 -1.85 5.66
N ALA A 166 -6.43 -3.13 5.53
CA ALA A 166 -5.31 -3.69 6.27
C ALA A 166 -3.99 -2.97 5.94
N GLY A 167 -3.74 -2.69 4.65
CA GLY A 167 -2.58 -1.92 4.20
C GLY A 167 -2.53 -0.52 4.81
N ILE A 168 -3.66 0.18 4.91
CA ILE A 168 -3.77 1.51 5.55
C ILE A 168 -3.41 1.41 7.04
N ILE A 169 -4.06 0.50 7.78
CA ILE A 169 -3.85 0.35 9.23
C ILE A 169 -2.41 -0.02 9.54
N LEU A 170 -1.87 -1.03 8.86
CA LEU A 170 -0.48 -1.47 9.03
C LEU A 170 0.50 -0.37 8.61
N GLY A 171 0.19 0.37 7.54
CA GLY A 171 1.00 1.48 7.07
C GLY A 171 1.09 2.60 8.10
N ILE A 172 -0.04 3.07 8.61
CA ILE A 172 -0.08 4.11 9.64
C ILE A 172 0.67 3.65 10.90
N ALA A 173 0.42 2.43 11.37
CA ALA A 173 1.09 1.88 12.54
C ALA A 173 2.62 1.81 12.36
N SER A 174 3.08 1.32 11.20
CA SER A 174 4.50 1.21 10.88
C SER A 174 5.18 2.57 10.75
N GLY A 175 4.55 3.53 10.06
CA GLY A 175 5.06 4.89 9.93
C GLY A 175 5.14 5.62 11.27
N PHE A 176 4.12 5.46 12.13
CA PHE A 176 4.13 6.02 13.48
C PHE A 176 5.23 5.39 14.35
N THR A 177 5.37 4.07 14.31
CA THR A 177 6.43 3.34 15.05
C THR A 177 7.81 3.79 14.59
N ALA A 178 8.05 3.87 13.29
CA ALA A 178 9.31 4.35 12.72
C ALA A 178 9.61 5.80 13.16
N PHE A 179 8.61 6.70 13.12
CA PHE A 179 8.76 8.06 13.63
C PHE A 179 9.18 8.09 15.11
N LYS A 180 8.52 7.29 15.96
CA LYS A 180 8.84 7.23 17.40
C LYS A 180 10.25 6.71 17.65
N LEU A 181 10.67 5.67 16.93
CA LEU A 181 12.00 5.08 17.07
C LEU A 181 13.10 6.07 16.63
N ILE A 182 12.93 6.75 15.50
CA ILE A 182 13.89 7.75 15.03
C ILE A 182 13.95 8.96 15.96
N SER A 183 12.80 9.42 16.48
CA SER A 183 12.75 10.53 17.43
C SER A 183 13.43 10.16 18.76
N TRP A 184 13.18 8.96 19.26
CA TRP A 184 13.83 8.44 20.47
C TRP A 184 15.35 8.32 20.28
N TYR A 185 15.81 7.72 19.17
CA TYR A 185 17.22 7.61 18.85
C TYR A 185 17.90 8.98 18.80
N HIS A 186 17.27 9.94 18.13
CA HIS A 186 17.78 11.29 18.05
C HIS A 186 17.86 11.99 19.41
N SER A 187 16.85 11.85 20.27
CA SER A 187 16.86 12.45 21.62
C SER A 187 17.94 11.84 22.52
N ARG A 188 18.23 10.54 22.33
CA ARG A 188 19.18 9.81 23.18
C ARG A 188 20.63 10.04 22.77
N TYR A 189 20.92 10.08 21.47
CA TYR A 189 22.29 10.05 20.94
C TYR A 189 22.73 11.32 20.22
N GLN A 190 21.81 12.23 19.89
CA GLN A 190 22.06 13.51 19.19
C GLN A 190 23.11 13.42 18.07
N PRO A 191 22.95 12.55 17.09
CA PRO A 191 23.94 12.32 16.05
C PRO A 191 24.18 13.57 15.21
N HIS A 192 25.43 14.04 15.11
CA HIS A 192 25.82 15.27 14.42
C HIS A 192 25.32 15.36 12.98
N TRP A 193 25.31 14.23 12.26
CA TRP A 193 24.89 14.19 10.86
C TRP A 193 23.39 14.43 10.67
N LEU A 194 22.55 14.19 11.69
CA LEU A 194 21.12 14.50 11.67
C LEU A 194 20.83 15.98 11.98
N ASN A 195 21.79 16.71 12.57
CA ASN A 195 21.61 18.08 13.03
C ASN A 195 22.26 19.12 12.11
N ARG A 196 23.02 18.72 11.09
CA ARG A 196 23.58 19.67 10.11
C ARG A 196 22.44 20.37 9.37
N ARG A 197 22.35 21.69 9.56
CA ARG A 197 21.43 22.59 8.84
C ARG A 197 21.90 22.79 7.40
#